data_4ce7309fe2bb26813e34ecca87c5d46f
#
_entry.id   4ce7309fe2bb26813e34ecca87c5d46f
#
_cell.length_a   1.000
_cell.length_b   1.000
_cell.length_c   1.000
_cell.angle_alpha   90.00
_cell.angle_beta   90.00
_cell.angle_gamma   90.00
#
_symmetry.space_group_name_H-M   'P 1'
#
loop_
_entity.id
_entity.type
_entity.pdbx_description
1 polymer ?
#
loop_
_entity_poly.entity_id
_entity_poly.type
_entity_poly.pdbx_seq_one_letter_code
_entity_poly.pdbx_strand_id
1 'polypeptide(L)'
;MRRGLGTVALVITLALPVIALAQEAPTGYPGQSNTVPVGFPTPETAFERLMPGGPARDPGSLAWAHPGPYIAPNWTDFVLRSFSSGDYLATTYYFYWHDLTDPDRLGRFTGRFDVPPDPAHYSFLLPETHQREFNDMLAAGLDFVLPVYWGEPGHPGRTTAETSPHYWSTEGIPAMVEALQRNEQQGAPPLQIGMFYDTTILANADLTTAAGKEYFYVNVRDFYSRIPPRFWAAIDGKPIVWLYDTVWVSRFDQSSLDYLSDRFANDFGGLRLYIVRESQWQGSKGVDPPSTVTSDGLYAWGAAPFGFNTSPELTVAEVGPGFKNTQYCTGGPERNCFDVDRQGGAWYEQQLKEAVASGRHLLAAETWNEFSEGTDIQETVQTGRQYIDLTRRYVDELKGLSGAATVTE
;
A
#
# COMPACT_ATOMS: atom_id res chain seq x y z
N MET A 1 -1.69 -28.52 -76.51
CA MET A 1 -1.26 -29.28 -75.31
C MET A 1 -0.18 -28.46 -74.59
N ARG A 2 -0.51 -27.75 -73.55
CA ARG A 2 0.43 -27.10 -72.65
C ARG A 2 0.05 -27.48 -71.22
N ARG A 3 0.90 -28.25 -70.57
CA ARG A 3 0.78 -28.66 -69.17
C ARG A 3 1.23 -27.50 -68.27
N GLY A 4 0.34 -26.99 -67.43
CA GLY A 4 0.67 -26.05 -66.38
C GLY A 4 1.20 -26.81 -65.20
N LEU A 5 2.39 -26.48 -64.74
CA LEU A 5 2.99 -26.87 -63.46
C LEU A 5 2.44 -25.93 -62.37
N GLY A 6 1.64 -26.47 -61.50
CA GLY A 6 1.24 -25.75 -60.28
C GLY A 6 2.35 -25.81 -59.24
N THR A 7 2.82 -24.67 -58.86
CA THR A 7 3.78 -24.52 -57.73
C THR A 7 3.00 -24.52 -56.44
N VAL A 8 3.15 -25.58 -55.64
CA VAL A 8 2.64 -25.65 -54.28
C VAL A 8 3.64 -24.90 -53.39
N ALA A 9 3.25 -23.73 -52.91
CA ALA A 9 4.00 -23.02 -51.89
C ALA A 9 3.73 -23.68 -50.53
N LEU A 10 4.75 -24.35 -50.02
CA LEU A 10 4.75 -24.88 -48.62
C LEU A 10 4.99 -23.74 -47.67
N VAL A 11 3.97 -23.23 -46.99
CA VAL A 11 4.09 -22.28 -45.90
C VAL A 11 4.54 -23.05 -44.66
N ILE A 12 5.82 -23.04 -44.38
CA ILE A 12 6.36 -23.53 -43.10
C ILE A 12 6.12 -22.44 -42.07
N THR A 13 5.06 -22.60 -41.28
CA THR A 13 4.86 -21.79 -40.08
C THR A 13 5.85 -22.29 -39.02
N LEU A 14 6.99 -21.60 -38.94
CA LEU A 14 7.88 -21.74 -37.79
C LEU A 14 7.16 -21.20 -36.57
N ALA A 15 6.55 -22.08 -35.80
CA ALA A 15 6.17 -21.78 -34.41
C ALA A 15 7.48 -21.63 -33.62
N LEU A 16 7.96 -20.40 -33.51
CA LEU A 16 8.93 -20.05 -32.49
C LEU A 16 8.25 -20.31 -31.13
N PRO A 17 8.89 -21.06 -30.23
CA PRO A 17 8.38 -21.09 -28.87
C PRO A 17 8.44 -19.65 -28.35
N VAL A 18 7.28 -19.11 -28.02
CA VAL A 18 7.19 -17.96 -27.13
C VAL A 18 7.79 -18.46 -25.82
N ILE A 19 9.09 -18.25 -25.65
CA ILE A 19 9.68 -18.24 -24.33
C ILE A 19 8.99 -17.04 -23.67
N ALA A 20 7.92 -17.31 -22.93
CA ALA A 20 7.46 -16.41 -21.91
C ALA A 20 8.70 -16.23 -21.01
N LEU A 21 9.46 -15.16 -21.24
CA LEU A 21 10.31 -14.59 -20.24
C LEU A 21 9.32 -14.31 -19.11
N ALA A 22 9.31 -15.19 -18.10
CA ALA A 22 8.76 -14.84 -16.83
C ALA A 22 9.44 -13.51 -16.50
N GLN A 23 8.69 -12.44 -16.58
CA GLN A 23 9.13 -11.13 -16.16
C GLN A 23 9.36 -11.36 -14.68
N GLU A 24 10.62 -11.47 -14.28
CA GLU A 24 10.97 -11.51 -12.86
C GLU A 24 10.25 -10.31 -12.27
N ALA A 25 9.38 -10.56 -11.32
CA ALA A 25 8.70 -9.49 -10.58
C ALA A 25 9.79 -8.50 -10.16
N PRO A 26 9.59 -7.20 -10.39
CA PRO A 26 10.61 -6.22 -10.07
C PRO A 26 11.02 -6.41 -8.62
N THR A 27 12.29 -6.74 -8.40
CA THR A 27 12.85 -6.96 -7.08
C THR A 27 13.04 -5.60 -6.41
N GLY A 28 12.02 -5.11 -5.75
CA GLY A 28 12.02 -3.84 -5.05
C GLY A 28 11.69 -2.63 -5.93
N TYR A 29 11.46 -1.53 -5.29
CA TYR A 29 11.28 -0.21 -5.92
C TYR A 29 12.44 0.11 -6.86
N PRO A 30 12.18 0.72 -8.01
CA PRO A 30 13.24 1.32 -8.80
C PRO A 30 14.04 2.30 -7.92
N GLY A 31 15.34 2.02 -7.72
CA GLY A 31 16.22 2.82 -6.86
C GLY A 31 16.39 2.33 -5.43
N GLN A 32 15.61 1.35 -4.96
CA GLN A 32 15.89 0.72 -3.66
C GLN A 32 17.04 -0.28 -3.77
N SER A 33 17.99 -0.14 -2.84
CA SER A 33 19.04 -1.14 -2.65
C SER A 33 18.43 -2.41 -2.05
N ASN A 34 18.70 -3.57 -2.65
CA ASN A 34 18.36 -4.86 -2.05
C ASN A 34 19.23 -5.18 -0.81
N THR A 35 20.06 -4.24 -0.38
CA THR A 35 20.87 -4.35 0.83
C THR A 35 20.20 -3.60 1.97
N VAL A 36 20.03 -4.28 3.09
CA VAL A 36 19.56 -3.64 4.32
C VAL A 36 20.50 -2.50 4.69
N PRO A 37 20.00 -1.29 4.95
CA PRO A 37 20.84 -0.17 5.36
C PRO A 37 21.68 -0.50 6.60
N VAL A 38 22.92 -0.03 6.62
CA VAL A 38 23.79 -0.21 7.77
C VAL A 38 23.18 0.48 9.00
N GLY A 39 23.08 -0.25 10.10
CA GLY A 39 22.53 0.26 11.36
C GLY A 39 21.05 -0.06 11.62
N PHE A 40 20.37 -0.75 10.70
CA PHE A 40 19.06 -1.33 11.03
C PHE A 40 19.21 -2.40 12.12
N PRO A 41 18.43 -2.29 13.20
CA PRO A 41 18.50 -3.27 14.29
C PRO A 41 17.95 -4.63 13.85
N THR A 42 18.49 -5.70 14.43
CA THR A 42 17.80 -6.99 14.39
C THR A 42 16.58 -6.97 15.33
N PRO A 43 15.61 -7.85 15.18
CA PRO A 43 14.49 -7.95 16.12
C PRO A 43 14.96 -8.04 17.59
N GLU A 44 16.02 -8.79 17.87
CA GLU A 44 16.56 -8.94 19.22
C GLU A 44 17.11 -7.63 19.78
N THR A 45 17.91 -6.90 19.00
CA THR A 45 18.44 -5.59 19.41
C THR A 45 17.35 -4.53 19.51
N ALA A 46 16.30 -4.74 18.78
CA ALA A 46 15.10 -3.94 18.79
C ALA A 46 14.35 -4.05 20.11
N PHE A 47 14.17 -5.26 20.60
CA PHE A 47 13.52 -5.51 21.90
C PHE A 47 14.33 -4.94 23.06
N GLU A 48 15.66 -5.02 23.02
CA GLU A 48 16.52 -4.39 24.01
C GLU A 48 16.35 -2.86 24.07
N ARG A 49 16.12 -2.23 22.92
CA ARG A 49 15.87 -0.77 22.87
C ARG A 49 14.52 -0.36 23.42
N LEU A 50 13.47 -1.15 23.11
CA LEU A 50 12.12 -0.89 23.62
C LEU A 50 11.98 -1.14 25.11
N MET A 51 12.82 -2.02 25.65
CA MET A 51 12.76 -2.49 27.03
C MET A 51 14.16 -2.54 27.66
N PRO A 52 14.89 -1.42 27.73
CA PRO A 52 16.25 -1.43 28.25
C PRO A 52 16.27 -1.92 29.69
N GLY A 53 17.09 -2.97 29.96
CA GLY A 53 17.26 -3.56 31.29
C GLY A 53 16.10 -4.43 31.78
N GLY A 54 15.14 -4.75 30.91
CA GLY A 54 14.12 -5.74 31.21
C GLY A 54 14.63 -7.17 31.12
N PRO A 55 14.09 -8.12 31.91
CA PRO A 55 14.39 -9.52 31.71
C PRO A 55 14.03 -9.93 30.29
N ALA A 56 14.80 -10.85 29.71
CA ALA A 56 14.44 -11.47 28.43
C ALA A 56 12.99 -11.98 28.52
N ARG A 57 12.07 -11.30 27.86
CA ARG A 57 10.65 -11.64 27.95
C ARG A 57 10.32 -12.60 26.84
N ASP A 58 9.44 -13.53 27.15
CA ASP A 58 8.85 -14.37 26.13
C ASP A 58 8.18 -13.49 25.08
N PRO A 59 8.66 -13.51 23.82
CA PRO A 59 8.08 -12.72 22.74
C PRO A 59 6.60 -13.05 22.48
N GLY A 60 6.14 -14.22 22.88
CA GLY A 60 4.73 -14.60 22.86
C GLY A 60 3.91 -14.00 23.99
N SER A 61 4.51 -13.31 24.97
CA SER A 61 3.76 -12.68 26.04
C SER A 61 3.28 -11.30 25.61
N LEU A 62 1.99 -11.04 25.80
CA LEU A 62 1.35 -9.73 25.54
C LEU A 62 1.99 -8.58 26.32
N ALA A 63 2.68 -8.88 27.42
CA ALA A 63 3.18 -7.85 28.33
C ALA A 63 4.29 -6.99 27.77
N TRP A 64 5.05 -7.47 26.77
CA TRP A 64 6.07 -6.65 26.14
C TRP A 64 5.64 -6.08 24.78
N ALA A 65 4.62 -6.70 24.20
CA ALA A 65 4.19 -6.34 22.87
C ALA A 65 3.68 -4.90 22.76
N HIS A 66 3.42 -4.23 23.88
CA HIS A 66 3.00 -2.86 23.85
C HIS A 66 3.44 -2.07 25.08
N PRO A 67 4.52 -1.32 24.99
CA PRO A 67 4.95 -0.44 26.08
C PRO A 67 4.08 0.81 26.26
N GLY A 68 3.10 1.04 25.41
CA GLY A 68 2.23 2.22 25.44
C GLY A 68 0.85 1.98 26.06
N PRO A 69 0.01 3.02 26.21
CA PRO A 69 -1.36 2.94 26.68
C PRO A 69 -2.26 2.29 25.60
N TYR A 70 -1.81 1.16 25.11
CA TYR A 70 -2.59 0.33 24.24
C TYR A 70 -3.63 -0.36 25.10
N ILE A 71 -4.72 0.24 25.25
CA ILE A 71 -5.92 -0.43 25.65
C ILE A 71 -6.85 -0.18 24.50
N ALA A 72 -7.28 -1.25 23.87
CA ALA A 72 -8.43 -1.14 23.01
C ALA A 72 -9.49 -0.42 23.84
N PRO A 73 -9.82 0.81 23.53
CA PRO A 73 -10.79 1.54 24.29
C PRO A 73 -12.09 0.77 24.22
N ASN A 74 -12.91 0.88 25.22
CA ASN A 74 -14.24 0.33 25.33
C ASN A 74 -14.91 0.07 23.97
N TRP A 75 -14.73 -1.12 23.43
CA TRP A 75 -15.31 -1.56 22.15
C TRP A 75 -16.82 -1.87 22.29
N THR A 76 -17.47 -1.46 23.36
CA THR A 76 -18.89 -1.68 23.61
C THR A 76 -19.79 -1.07 22.53
N ASP A 77 -19.29 -0.06 21.81
CA ASP A 77 -19.97 0.57 20.68
C ASP A 77 -19.36 0.17 19.33
N PHE A 78 -18.80 -1.02 19.26
CA PHE A 78 -18.10 -1.52 18.09
C PHE A 78 -19.07 -1.79 16.94
N VAL A 79 -19.11 -0.89 15.98
CA VAL A 79 -19.79 -1.09 14.71
C VAL A 79 -18.73 -1.19 13.62
N LEU A 80 -18.42 -2.41 13.17
CA LEU A 80 -17.56 -2.63 12.02
C LEU A 80 -18.44 -2.57 10.76
N ARG A 81 -18.17 -1.63 9.87
CA ARG A 81 -18.71 -1.63 8.52
C ARG A 81 -17.85 -2.54 7.68
N SER A 82 -18.48 -3.45 6.93
CA SER A 82 -17.76 -4.42 6.12
C SER A 82 -18.32 -4.44 4.71
N PHE A 83 -17.42 -4.40 3.75
CA PHE A 83 -17.69 -4.77 2.36
C PHE A 83 -17.79 -6.28 2.23
N SER A 84 -18.32 -6.75 1.12
CA SER A 84 -18.28 -8.15 0.70
C SER A 84 -17.11 -8.37 -0.27
N SER A 85 -16.48 -9.53 -0.24
CA SER A 85 -15.47 -9.93 -1.24
C SER A 85 -16.03 -10.01 -2.67
N GLY A 86 -17.37 -10.01 -2.82
CA GLY A 86 -18.04 -9.91 -4.10
C GLY A 86 -18.26 -8.49 -4.61
N ASP A 87 -18.02 -7.47 -3.78
CA ASP A 87 -18.16 -6.08 -4.17
C ASP A 87 -16.99 -5.63 -5.04
N TYR A 88 -17.25 -4.73 -6.00
CA TYR A 88 -16.20 -4.02 -6.70
C TYR A 88 -15.78 -2.81 -5.89
N LEU A 89 -14.54 -2.82 -5.42
CA LEU A 89 -13.99 -1.83 -4.50
C LEU A 89 -12.79 -1.13 -5.10
N ALA A 90 -12.65 0.16 -4.78
CA ALA A 90 -11.53 0.99 -5.20
C ALA A 90 -10.83 1.61 -4.00
N THR A 91 -9.50 1.65 -4.05
CA THR A 91 -8.63 2.19 -3.00
C THR A 91 -7.41 2.88 -3.58
N THR A 92 -6.63 3.52 -2.71
CA THR A 92 -5.34 4.11 -3.04
C THR A 92 -4.42 4.11 -1.83
N TYR A 93 -3.13 4.23 -2.08
CA TYR A 93 -2.08 4.36 -1.06
C TYR A 93 -1.88 5.81 -0.70
N TYR A 94 -1.98 6.14 0.59
CA TYR A 94 -1.90 7.49 1.11
C TYR A 94 -0.59 7.73 1.83
N PHE A 95 0.31 8.48 1.18
CA PHE A 95 1.62 8.85 1.68
C PHE A 95 1.52 10.17 2.44
N TYR A 96 1.01 10.16 3.65
CA TYR A 96 0.68 11.35 4.44
C TYR A 96 1.86 11.98 5.19
N TRP A 97 3.08 11.65 4.84
CA TRP A 97 4.31 12.15 5.48
C TRP A 97 4.70 13.60 5.12
N HIS A 98 3.95 14.24 4.26
CA HIS A 98 4.27 15.58 3.80
C HIS A 98 3.86 16.63 4.83
N ASP A 99 4.83 17.48 5.21
CA ASP A 99 4.60 18.71 5.98
C ASP A 99 5.23 19.88 5.23
N LEU A 100 4.43 20.63 4.50
CA LEU A 100 4.89 21.76 3.70
C LEU A 100 4.87 23.07 4.48
N THR A 101 4.36 23.04 5.71
CA THR A 101 4.31 24.19 6.61
C THR A 101 5.61 24.39 7.40
N ASP A 102 6.40 23.33 7.53
CA ASP A 102 7.65 23.32 8.28
C ASP A 102 8.85 23.12 7.34
N PRO A 103 9.68 24.16 7.08
CA PRO A 103 10.85 24.06 6.23
C PRO A 103 11.87 23.00 6.69
N ASP A 104 11.96 22.77 7.99
CA ASP A 104 12.91 21.81 8.54
C ASP A 104 12.47 20.36 8.30
N ARG A 105 11.16 20.13 8.21
CA ARG A 105 10.56 18.84 7.86
C ARG A 105 10.53 18.57 6.36
N LEU A 106 10.66 19.63 5.54
CA LEU A 106 10.77 19.52 4.08
C LEU A 106 12.02 18.78 3.61
N GLY A 107 13.08 18.69 4.44
CA GLY A 107 14.42 18.34 4.02
C GLY A 107 14.61 16.97 3.35
N ARG A 108 13.68 16.04 3.49
CA ARG A 108 13.76 14.74 2.83
C ARG A 108 13.01 14.64 1.50
N PHE A 109 12.03 15.51 1.28
CA PHE A 109 11.12 15.43 0.14
C PHE A 109 11.19 16.69 -0.72
N THR A 110 12.38 17.23 -0.89
CA THR A 110 12.62 18.45 -1.69
C THR A 110 12.44 18.25 -3.21
N GLY A 111 12.44 17.00 -3.64
CA GLY A 111 12.35 16.64 -5.05
C GLY A 111 10.92 16.43 -5.57
N ARG A 112 9.94 17.18 -5.08
CA ARG A 112 8.56 17.05 -5.55
C ARG A 112 8.40 17.54 -6.98
N PHE A 113 7.69 16.78 -7.78
CA PHE A 113 7.32 17.16 -9.13
C PHE A 113 6.02 17.93 -9.19
N ASP A 114 5.09 17.58 -8.30
CA ASP A 114 3.77 18.17 -8.22
C ASP A 114 3.56 18.83 -6.84
N VAL A 115 2.68 19.81 -6.78
CA VAL A 115 2.45 20.65 -5.59
C VAL A 115 0.96 20.70 -5.31
N PRO A 116 0.50 20.42 -4.08
CA PRO A 116 -0.90 20.59 -3.72
C PRO A 116 -1.34 22.04 -3.89
N PRO A 117 -2.64 22.33 -4.12
CA PRO A 117 -3.13 23.67 -4.40
C PRO A 117 -2.85 24.71 -3.31
N ASP A 118 -2.80 24.26 -2.05
CA ASP A 118 -2.51 25.09 -0.88
C ASP A 118 -1.36 24.53 -0.05
N PRO A 119 -0.12 24.67 -0.52
CA PRO A 119 1.04 24.09 0.19
C PRO A 119 1.29 24.74 1.56
N ALA A 120 0.86 25.99 1.78
CA ALA A 120 1.06 26.67 3.05
C ALA A 120 0.24 26.05 4.21
N HIS A 121 -0.83 25.32 3.87
CA HIS A 121 -1.69 24.62 4.83
C HIS A 121 -1.71 23.10 4.56
N TYR A 122 -0.64 22.55 3.99
CA TYR A 122 -0.54 21.13 3.71
C TYR A 122 0.42 20.45 4.68
N SER A 123 -0.14 19.78 5.67
CA SER A 123 0.63 19.04 6.68
C SER A 123 -0.16 17.83 7.19
N PHE A 124 0.54 16.73 7.42
CA PHE A 124 -0.04 15.54 8.04
C PHE A 124 -0.51 15.76 9.49
N LEU A 125 -0.10 16.86 10.12
CA LEU A 125 -0.53 17.24 11.46
C LEU A 125 -1.86 18.00 11.48
N LEU A 126 -2.35 18.42 10.31
CA LEU A 126 -3.55 19.24 10.19
C LEU A 126 -4.77 18.40 9.78
N PRO A 127 -5.80 18.32 10.62
CA PRO A 127 -7.05 17.63 10.24
C PRO A 127 -7.68 18.17 8.96
N GLU A 128 -7.53 19.46 8.68
CA GLU A 128 -8.02 20.10 7.47
C GLU A 128 -7.39 19.54 6.19
N THR A 129 -6.11 19.21 6.25
CA THR A 129 -5.41 18.53 5.15
C THR A 129 -6.05 17.17 4.89
N HIS A 130 -6.13 16.33 5.90
CA HIS A 130 -6.73 15.00 5.75
C HIS A 130 -8.20 15.07 5.34
N GLN A 131 -8.97 16.03 5.86
CA GLN A 131 -10.37 16.19 5.50
C GLN A 131 -10.55 16.52 4.02
N ARG A 132 -9.72 17.41 3.47
CA ARG A 132 -9.72 17.72 2.02
C ARG A 132 -9.36 16.47 1.20
N GLU A 133 -8.28 15.80 1.55
CA GLU A 133 -7.83 14.60 0.85
C GLU A 133 -8.91 13.51 0.87
N PHE A 134 -9.55 13.25 2.02
CA PHE A 134 -10.61 12.25 2.14
C PHE A 134 -11.86 12.62 1.34
N ASN A 135 -12.22 13.90 1.29
CA ASN A 135 -13.32 14.36 0.46
C ASN A 135 -13.02 14.18 -1.04
N ASP A 136 -11.78 14.42 -1.44
CA ASP A 136 -11.35 14.20 -2.82
C ASP A 136 -11.24 12.70 -3.18
N MET A 137 -10.82 11.86 -2.25
CA MET A 137 -10.87 10.39 -2.42
C MET A 137 -12.30 9.89 -2.59
N LEU A 138 -13.25 10.40 -1.81
CA LEU A 138 -14.67 10.10 -1.98
C LEU A 138 -15.20 10.61 -3.33
N ALA A 139 -14.77 11.80 -3.76
CA ALA A 139 -15.11 12.34 -5.08
C ALA A 139 -14.53 11.50 -6.22
N ALA A 140 -13.36 10.89 -6.03
CA ALA A 140 -12.78 9.92 -6.94
C ALA A 140 -13.51 8.56 -6.94
N GLY A 141 -14.48 8.36 -6.04
CA GLY A 141 -15.27 7.12 -5.92
C GLY A 141 -14.59 6.01 -5.13
N LEU A 142 -13.51 6.33 -4.39
CA LEU A 142 -12.80 5.36 -3.56
C LEU A 142 -13.66 4.95 -2.36
N ASP A 143 -13.58 3.68 -1.99
CA ASP A 143 -14.35 3.07 -0.89
C ASP A 143 -13.58 3.13 0.42
N PHE A 144 -12.28 2.96 0.34
CA PHE A 144 -11.38 3.05 1.47
C PHE A 144 -10.01 3.57 1.05
N VAL A 145 -9.21 3.94 2.01
CA VAL A 145 -7.84 4.40 1.81
C VAL A 145 -6.87 3.54 2.61
N LEU A 146 -5.66 3.43 2.10
CA LEU A 146 -4.56 2.68 2.70
C LEU A 146 -3.44 3.65 3.13
N PRO A 147 -3.55 4.29 4.31
CA PRO A 147 -2.45 5.08 4.85
C PRO A 147 -1.21 4.22 5.03
N VAL A 148 -0.09 4.72 4.53
CA VAL A 148 1.21 4.05 4.66
C VAL A 148 1.65 4.12 6.12
N TYR A 149 1.83 2.96 6.74
CA TYR A 149 2.22 2.86 8.14
C TYR A 149 3.58 2.19 8.28
N TRP A 150 4.53 2.92 8.86
CA TRP A 150 5.92 2.52 9.03
C TRP A 150 6.33 2.38 10.49
N GLY A 151 5.40 2.02 11.35
CA GLY A 151 5.62 1.79 12.76
C GLY A 151 5.68 3.06 13.60
N GLU A 152 5.79 2.87 14.91
CA GLU A 152 5.73 3.95 15.87
C GLU A 152 7.10 4.53 16.25
N PRO A 153 7.14 5.77 16.79
CA PRO A 153 8.36 6.35 17.34
C PRO A 153 8.98 5.44 18.41
N GLY A 154 10.29 5.24 18.33
CA GLY A 154 11.00 4.30 19.22
C GLY A 154 10.86 2.84 18.81
N HIS A 155 10.08 2.52 17.80
CA HIS A 155 10.05 1.19 17.20
C HIS A 155 11.42 0.84 16.61
N PRO A 156 11.84 -0.42 16.68
CA PRO A 156 13.20 -0.83 16.32
C PRO A 156 13.71 -0.48 14.94
N GLY A 157 12.86 -0.42 13.95
CA GLY A 157 13.25 0.02 12.61
C GLY A 157 13.45 1.52 12.48
N ARG A 158 13.19 2.28 13.55
CA ARG A 158 13.39 3.72 13.56
C ARG A 158 14.57 4.08 14.42
N THR A 159 15.48 4.82 13.84
CA THR A 159 16.53 5.44 14.60
C THR A 159 15.96 6.65 15.35
N THR A 160 16.50 6.98 16.46
CA THR A 160 16.25 8.01 17.45
C THR A 160 16.01 9.43 16.88
N ALA A 161 16.70 10.43 17.41
CA ALA A 161 16.62 11.84 17.05
C ALA A 161 16.85 12.15 15.55
N GLU A 162 17.62 11.32 14.85
CA GLU A 162 17.83 11.45 13.41
C GLU A 162 16.58 11.20 12.58
N THR A 163 15.63 10.48 13.17
CA THR A 163 14.35 10.16 12.55
C THR A 163 13.20 10.93 13.15
N SER A 164 13.49 11.86 14.03
CA SER A 164 12.45 12.67 14.65
C SER A 164 11.50 13.35 13.65
N PRO A 165 11.92 13.77 12.45
CA PRO A 165 10.99 14.20 11.41
C PRO A 165 10.12 13.09 10.84
N HIS A 166 10.32 11.82 11.22
CA HIS A 166 9.72 10.65 10.61
C HIS A 166 8.70 9.93 11.49
N TYR A 167 8.30 10.54 12.57
CA TYR A 167 7.19 10.06 13.40
C TYR A 167 5.82 10.28 12.72
N TRP A 168 5.83 10.73 11.48
CA TRP A 168 4.65 11.03 10.70
C TRP A 168 3.63 9.89 10.73
N SER A 169 4.08 8.62 10.67
CA SER A 169 3.15 7.50 10.60
C SER A 169 2.30 7.32 11.85
N THR A 170 2.75 7.80 13.00
CA THR A 170 1.97 7.79 14.24
C THR A 170 1.40 9.16 14.59
N GLU A 171 2.17 10.23 14.35
CA GLU A 171 1.75 11.59 14.67
C GLU A 171 0.59 12.08 13.77
N GLY A 172 0.48 11.60 12.53
CA GLY A 172 -0.58 11.95 11.62
C GLY A 172 -1.92 11.25 11.88
N ILE A 173 -1.93 10.10 12.57
CA ILE A 173 -3.17 9.34 12.81
C ILE A 173 -4.21 10.14 13.60
N PRO A 174 -3.88 10.87 14.69
CA PRO A 174 -4.87 11.67 15.38
C PRO A 174 -5.57 12.70 14.49
N ALA A 175 -4.79 13.36 13.60
CA ALA A 175 -5.35 14.32 12.65
C ALA A 175 -6.25 13.65 11.60
N MET A 176 -5.87 12.46 11.11
CA MET A 176 -6.73 11.66 10.23
C MET A 176 -8.05 11.27 10.91
N VAL A 177 -7.98 10.80 12.16
CA VAL A 177 -9.18 10.41 12.92
C VAL A 177 -10.08 11.61 13.17
N GLU A 178 -9.52 12.77 13.49
CA GLU A 178 -10.29 14.00 13.65
C GLU A 178 -10.96 14.42 12.31
N ALA A 179 -10.27 14.30 11.19
CA ALA A 179 -10.83 14.59 9.87
C ALA A 179 -12.04 13.69 9.56
N LEU A 180 -11.95 12.39 9.86
CA LEU A 180 -13.06 11.45 9.69
C LEU A 180 -14.25 11.81 10.59
N GLN A 181 -13.99 12.17 11.85
CA GLN A 181 -15.03 12.61 12.79
C GLN A 181 -15.72 13.89 12.34
N ARG A 182 -14.97 14.84 11.79
CA ARG A 182 -15.53 16.07 11.21
C ARG A 182 -16.42 15.78 10.00
N ASN A 183 -16.00 14.87 9.11
CA ASN A 183 -16.80 14.44 7.98
C ASN A 183 -18.09 13.75 8.43
N GLU A 184 -18.01 12.86 9.42
CA GLU A 184 -19.19 12.20 10.03
C GLU A 184 -20.17 13.23 10.62
N GLN A 185 -19.68 14.23 11.37
CA GLN A 185 -20.49 15.31 11.94
C GLN A 185 -21.16 16.21 10.88
N GLN A 186 -20.52 16.33 9.71
CA GLN A 186 -21.06 17.07 8.57
C GLN A 186 -22.01 16.23 7.71
N GLY A 187 -22.25 14.98 8.08
CA GLY A 187 -23.14 14.06 7.36
C GLY A 187 -22.54 13.49 6.07
N ALA A 188 -21.24 13.66 5.85
CA ALA A 188 -20.53 13.00 4.76
C ALA A 188 -20.34 11.52 5.08
N PRO A 189 -20.37 10.62 4.08
CA PRO A 189 -20.03 9.21 4.30
C PRO A 189 -18.57 9.15 4.76
N PRO A 190 -18.26 8.42 5.85
CA PRO A 190 -16.89 8.28 6.28
C PRO A 190 -16.13 7.42 5.27
N LEU A 191 -15.00 7.93 4.79
CA LEU A 191 -14.00 7.10 4.11
C LEU A 191 -13.47 6.08 5.12
N GLN A 192 -13.39 4.81 4.73
CA GLN A 192 -12.85 3.78 5.61
C GLN A 192 -11.33 3.67 5.47
N ILE A 193 -10.66 3.21 6.52
CA ILE A 193 -9.20 3.11 6.58
C ILE A 193 -8.79 1.65 6.71
N GLY A 194 -8.03 1.13 5.74
CA GLY A 194 -7.23 -0.09 5.86
C GLY A 194 -5.77 0.26 6.16
N MET A 195 -4.95 -0.71 6.48
CA MET A 195 -3.53 -0.50 6.73
C MET A 195 -2.71 -0.83 5.48
N PHE A 196 -1.93 0.11 4.95
CA PHE A 196 -0.78 -0.24 4.10
C PHE A 196 0.43 -0.36 5.00
N TYR A 197 0.85 -1.60 5.22
CA TYR A 197 1.98 -1.90 6.05
C TYR A 197 3.27 -1.84 5.23
N ASP A 198 4.03 -0.77 5.40
CA ASP A 198 5.37 -0.67 4.82
C ASP A 198 6.32 -1.63 5.56
N THR A 199 6.44 -2.82 5.03
CA THR A 199 7.20 -3.94 5.59
C THR A 199 8.71 -3.76 5.53
N THR A 200 9.21 -2.67 4.95
CA THR A 200 10.64 -2.31 5.03
C THR A 200 11.11 -2.06 6.47
N ILE A 201 10.18 -1.71 7.38
CA ILE A 201 10.46 -1.63 8.83
C ILE A 201 10.96 -2.95 9.40
N LEU A 202 10.64 -4.09 8.77
CA LEU A 202 11.00 -5.44 9.19
C LEU A 202 12.39 -5.87 8.69
N ALA A 203 13.25 -4.91 8.36
CA ALA A 203 14.59 -5.18 7.86
C ALA A 203 15.35 -6.14 8.79
N ASN A 204 15.96 -7.18 8.20
CA ASN A 204 16.65 -8.28 8.88
C ASN A 204 15.76 -9.21 9.74
N ALA A 205 14.46 -8.97 9.84
CA ALA A 205 13.60 -9.80 10.67
C ALA A 205 13.51 -11.24 10.14
N ASP A 206 13.64 -12.21 11.04
CA ASP A 206 13.27 -13.60 10.82
C ASP A 206 11.85 -13.84 11.36
N LEU A 207 10.86 -13.73 10.46
CA LEU A 207 9.46 -13.88 10.83
C LEU A 207 9.03 -15.34 11.04
N THR A 208 9.95 -16.30 10.97
CA THR A 208 9.68 -17.69 11.35
C THR A 208 9.85 -17.93 12.85
N THR A 209 10.53 -17.01 13.54
CA THR A 209 10.72 -17.06 15.00
C THR A 209 9.54 -16.42 15.75
N ALA A 210 9.35 -16.79 17.02
CA ALA A 210 8.34 -16.16 17.86
C ALA A 210 8.57 -14.65 18.01
N ALA A 211 9.82 -14.22 18.19
CA ALA A 211 10.19 -12.81 18.30
C ALA A 211 9.89 -12.04 17.02
N GLY A 212 10.30 -12.58 15.88
CA GLY A 212 10.04 -11.93 14.59
C GLY A 212 8.57 -11.82 14.26
N LYS A 213 7.78 -12.86 14.55
CA LYS A 213 6.32 -12.85 14.36
C LYS A 213 5.64 -11.79 15.23
N GLU A 214 6.01 -11.68 16.50
CA GLU A 214 5.45 -10.67 17.38
C GLU A 214 5.89 -9.25 16.94
N TYR A 215 7.13 -9.09 16.50
CA TYR A 215 7.61 -7.85 15.91
C TYR A 215 6.79 -7.43 14.69
N PHE A 216 6.46 -8.37 13.83
CA PHE A 216 5.58 -8.16 12.68
C PHE A 216 4.18 -7.72 13.12
N TYR A 217 3.64 -8.35 14.14
CA TYR A 217 2.27 -8.11 14.63
C TYR A 217 2.09 -6.78 15.35
N VAL A 218 3.07 -6.33 16.17
CA VAL A 218 2.88 -5.13 17.01
C VAL A 218 2.58 -3.86 16.22
N ASN A 219 3.09 -3.74 15.01
CA ASN A 219 2.78 -2.63 14.12
C ASN A 219 1.30 -2.61 13.69
N VAL A 220 0.76 -3.77 13.35
CA VAL A 220 -0.65 -3.91 12.96
C VAL A 220 -1.55 -3.57 14.15
N ARG A 221 -1.21 -4.10 15.32
CA ARG A 221 -1.94 -3.81 16.54
C ARG A 221 -1.92 -2.31 16.87
N ASP A 222 -0.74 -1.69 16.78
CA ASP A 222 -0.57 -0.28 17.09
C ASP A 222 -1.41 0.60 16.15
N PHE A 223 -1.35 0.33 14.85
CA PHE A 223 -2.15 1.05 13.86
C PHE A 223 -3.65 0.99 14.18
N TYR A 224 -4.20 -0.21 14.32
CA TYR A 224 -5.63 -0.39 14.55
C TYR A 224 -6.10 0.12 15.92
N SER A 225 -5.22 0.16 16.91
CA SER A 225 -5.54 0.70 18.24
C SER A 225 -5.74 2.21 18.25
N ARG A 226 -5.16 2.91 17.28
CA ARG A 226 -5.24 4.37 17.20
C ARG A 226 -6.47 4.87 16.45
N ILE A 227 -7.15 3.99 15.74
CA ILE A 227 -8.28 4.34 14.86
C ILE A 227 -9.56 3.71 15.41
N PRO A 228 -10.63 4.47 15.64
CA PRO A 228 -11.90 3.90 16.06
C PRO A 228 -12.44 2.89 15.05
N PRO A 229 -12.93 1.72 15.48
CA PRO A 229 -13.34 0.62 14.59
C PRO A 229 -14.38 0.97 13.55
N ARG A 230 -15.25 1.95 13.84
CA ARG A 230 -16.26 2.42 12.88
C ARG A 230 -15.67 3.02 11.60
N PHE A 231 -14.37 3.35 11.64
CA PHE A 231 -13.61 3.85 10.51
C PHE A 231 -12.72 2.79 9.85
N TRP A 232 -12.67 1.57 10.38
CA TRP A 232 -11.87 0.52 9.78
C TRP A 232 -12.50 0.03 8.48
N ALA A 233 -11.67 -0.12 7.44
CA ALA A 233 -12.04 -0.85 6.25
C ALA A 233 -11.96 -2.34 6.52
N ALA A 234 -13.03 -3.05 6.20
CA ALA A 234 -13.10 -4.49 6.36
C ALA A 234 -13.76 -5.14 5.14
N ILE A 235 -13.34 -6.35 4.80
CA ILE A 235 -13.97 -7.22 3.81
C ILE A 235 -14.36 -8.52 4.51
N ASP A 236 -15.60 -8.96 4.32
CA ASP A 236 -16.18 -10.14 4.98
C ASP A 236 -15.95 -10.15 6.50
N GLY A 237 -16.10 -8.98 7.14
CA GLY A 237 -15.89 -8.79 8.57
C GLY A 237 -14.44 -8.79 9.04
N LYS A 238 -13.47 -8.80 8.13
CA LYS A 238 -12.04 -8.84 8.43
C LYS A 238 -11.40 -7.49 8.12
N PRO A 239 -10.81 -6.77 9.09
CA PRO A 239 -10.03 -5.56 8.84
C PRO A 239 -8.87 -5.80 7.86
N ILE A 240 -8.62 -4.83 6.98
CA ILE A 240 -7.71 -4.97 5.84
C ILE A 240 -6.27 -4.63 6.24
N VAL A 241 -5.34 -5.57 6.04
CA VAL A 241 -3.89 -5.31 6.07
C VAL A 241 -3.32 -5.59 4.68
N TRP A 242 -2.68 -4.57 4.12
CA TRP A 242 -2.02 -4.63 2.83
C TRP A 242 -0.52 -4.65 3.05
N LEU A 243 0.14 -5.76 2.71
CA LEU A 243 1.58 -5.96 2.96
C LEU A 243 2.37 -5.47 1.75
N TYR A 244 3.33 -4.58 2.00
CA TYR A 244 4.31 -4.17 1.00
C TYR A 244 5.33 -5.27 0.72
N ASP A 245 6.45 -4.96 0.12
CA ASP A 245 7.45 -5.93 -0.34
C ASP A 245 8.18 -6.70 0.78
N THR A 246 8.97 -7.72 0.40
CA THR A 246 9.77 -8.52 1.32
C THR A 246 11.26 -8.28 1.19
N VAL A 247 11.69 -7.24 0.46
CA VAL A 247 13.08 -7.08 0.04
C VAL A 247 14.07 -7.15 1.20
N TRP A 248 13.73 -6.57 2.34
CA TRP A 248 14.60 -6.53 3.51
C TRP A 248 14.27 -7.54 4.61
N VAL A 249 13.15 -8.23 4.52
CA VAL A 249 12.81 -9.32 5.43
C VAL A 249 13.80 -10.48 5.21
N SER A 250 14.36 -11.04 6.26
CA SER A 250 15.35 -12.12 6.11
C SER A 250 14.70 -13.48 5.85
N ARG A 251 13.65 -13.82 6.60
CA ARG A 251 12.93 -15.08 6.51
C ARG A 251 11.46 -14.95 6.83
N PHE A 252 10.62 -15.67 6.09
CA PHE A 252 9.20 -15.84 6.40
C PHE A 252 8.64 -17.09 5.73
N ASP A 253 7.50 -17.54 6.23
CA ASP A 253 6.66 -18.60 5.67
C ASP A 253 5.18 -18.34 5.97
N GLN A 254 4.29 -19.27 5.64
CA GLN A 254 2.86 -19.15 5.91
C GLN A 254 2.55 -18.84 7.38
N SER A 255 3.32 -19.44 8.30
CA SER A 255 3.10 -19.27 9.75
C SER A 255 3.30 -17.82 10.23
N SER A 256 3.98 -16.99 9.45
CA SER A 256 4.13 -15.56 9.74
C SER A 256 2.81 -14.81 9.55
N LEU A 257 2.08 -15.10 8.47
CA LEU A 257 0.78 -14.49 8.18
C LEU A 257 -0.32 -15.07 9.07
N ASP A 258 -0.28 -16.36 9.32
CA ASP A 258 -1.22 -17.02 10.23
C ASP A 258 -1.12 -16.41 11.64
N TYR A 259 0.11 -16.23 12.13
CA TYR A 259 0.36 -15.59 13.43
C TYR A 259 -0.20 -14.17 13.49
N LEU A 260 0.00 -13.38 12.44
CA LEU A 260 -0.51 -12.03 12.35
C LEU A 260 -2.03 -11.99 12.58
N SER A 261 -2.77 -12.85 11.87
CA SER A 261 -4.22 -12.94 11.95
C SER A 261 -4.71 -13.53 13.29
N ASP A 262 -4.02 -14.54 13.81
CA ASP A 262 -4.37 -15.18 15.10
C ASP A 262 -4.15 -14.23 16.27
N ARG A 263 -3.04 -13.49 16.28
CA ARG A 263 -2.76 -12.49 17.32
C ARG A 263 -3.74 -11.34 17.27
N PHE A 264 -4.11 -10.88 16.06
CA PHE A 264 -5.14 -9.87 15.92
C PHE A 264 -6.49 -10.34 16.48
N ALA A 265 -6.88 -11.57 16.21
CA ALA A 265 -8.10 -12.14 16.75
C ALA A 265 -8.09 -12.20 18.30
N ASN A 266 -6.94 -12.50 18.90
CA ASN A 266 -6.80 -12.51 20.35
C ASN A 266 -6.99 -11.11 20.97
N ASP A 267 -6.42 -10.08 20.31
CA ASP A 267 -6.44 -8.72 20.86
C ASP A 267 -7.72 -7.95 20.50
N PHE A 268 -8.38 -8.31 19.39
CA PHE A 268 -9.53 -7.58 18.83
C PHE A 268 -10.81 -8.44 18.74
N GLY A 269 -11.15 -9.13 19.82
CA GLY A 269 -12.47 -9.72 20.00
C GLY A 269 -12.83 -10.83 19.01
N GLY A 270 -11.86 -11.56 18.51
CA GLY A 270 -12.06 -12.67 17.57
C GLY A 270 -12.02 -12.27 16.11
N LEU A 271 -11.80 -11.00 15.76
CA LEU A 271 -11.68 -10.54 14.39
C LEU A 271 -10.38 -11.04 13.75
N ARG A 272 -10.50 -11.67 12.61
CA ARG A 272 -9.35 -12.04 11.77
C ARG A 272 -9.06 -10.94 10.75
N LEU A 273 -7.86 -10.93 10.20
CA LEU A 273 -7.46 -9.95 9.18
C LEU A 273 -7.81 -10.43 7.77
N TYR A 274 -8.16 -9.49 6.90
CA TYR A 274 -8.15 -9.64 5.45
C TYR A 274 -6.77 -9.20 4.96
N ILE A 275 -5.94 -10.16 4.59
CA ILE A 275 -4.54 -9.91 4.23
C ILE A 275 -4.43 -9.87 2.70
N VAL A 276 -3.98 -8.72 2.18
CA VAL A 276 -3.57 -8.56 0.78
C VAL A 276 -2.05 -8.44 0.76
N ARG A 277 -1.39 -9.37 0.09
CA ARG A 277 0.07 -9.41 0.02
C ARG A 277 0.59 -8.99 -1.34
N GLU A 278 1.75 -8.35 -1.35
CA GLU A 278 2.51 -8.10 -2.57
C GLU A 278 3.07 -9.43 -3.13
N SER A 279 3.31 -9.49 -4.42
CA SER A 279 3.71 -10.70 -5.16
C SER A 279 4.98 -11.38 -4.61
N GLN A 280 5.89 -10.65 -4.00
CA GLN A 280 7.08 -11.20 -3.37
C GLN A 280 6.78 -12.10 -2.14
N TRP A 281 5.58 -11.99 -1.57
CA TRP A 281 5.12 -12.87 -0.50
C TRP A 281 4.51 -14.19 -1.00
N GLN A 282 4.50 -14.48 -2.31
CA GLN A 282 3.91 -15.71 -2.84
C GLN A 282 4.64 -16.98 -2.40
N GLY A 283 5.96 -16.91 -2.27
CA GLY A 283 6.80 -18.00 -1.80
C GLY A 283 7.47 -17.65 -0.49
N SER A 284 7.74 -18.64 0.35
CA SER A 284 8.54 -18.47 1.56
C SER A 284 9.95 -17.99 1.20
N LYS A 285 10.58 -17.24 2.12
CA LYS A 285 11.94 -16.74 1.95
C LYS A 285 12.84 -17.32 3.04
N GLY A 286 14.03 -17.79 2.65
CA GLY A 286 15.02 -18.30 3.60
C GLY A 286 14.63 -19.59 4.34
N VAL A 287 13.62 -20.32 3.87
CA VAL A 287 13.10 -21.56 4.44
C VAL A 287 13.34 -22.72 3.48
N ASP A 288 13.73 -23.86 4.00
CA ASP A 288 13.99 -25.08 3.23
C ASP A 288 13.18 -26.26 3.82
N PRO A 289 12.36 -26.97 3.04
CA PRO A 289 12.03 -26.68 1.62
C PRO A 289 11.19 -25.42 1.47
N PRO A 290 11.27 -24.72 0.31
CA PRO A 290 10.40 -23.61 0.01
C PRO A 290 8.93 -24.01 0.02
N SER A 291 8.07 -23.10 0.47
CA SER A 291 6.62 -23.32 0.51
C SER A 291 5.87 -22.13 -0.10
N THR A 292 4.66 -22.39 -0.58
CA THR A 292 3.75 -21.37 -1.03
C THR A 292 3.17 -20.63 0.18
N VAL A 293 3.04 -19.31 0.07
CA VAL A 293 2.34 -18.46 1.04
C VAL A 293 1.05 -17.98 0.41
N THR A 294 -0.04 -18.06 1.15
CA THR A 294 -1.39 -17.69 0.70
C THR A 294 -2.02 -16.64 1.60
N SER A 295 -2.93 -15.84 1.04
CA SER A 295 -3.70 -14.83 1.77
C SER A 295 -5.01 -14.56 1.03
N ASP A 296 -5.82 -13.63 1.55
CA ASP A 296 -7.12 -13.28 0.95
C ASP A 296 -6.96 -12.56 -0.41
N GLY A 297 -5.90 -11.75 -0.59
CA GLY A 297 -5.61 -11.06 -1.85
C GLY A 297 -4.14 -11.08 -2.23
N LEU A 298 -3.88 -10.84 -3.51
CA LEU A 298 -2.55 -10.76 -4.12
C LEU A 298 -2.48 -9.59 -5.09
N TYR A 299 -1.46 -8.76 -4.96
CA TYR A 299 -1.19 -7.66 -5.87
C TYR A 299 0.28 -7.64 -6.31
N ALA A 300 0.59 -6.84 -7.30
CA ALA A 300 1.96 -6.59 -7.73
C ALA A 300 2.17 -5.08 -7.80
N TRP A 301 3.05 -4.57 -6.94
CA TRP A 301 3.45 -3.16 -6.94
C TRP A 301 4.21 -2.79 -8.22
N GLY A 302 4.05 -1.54 -8.67
CA GLY A 302 4.81 -1.00 -9.79
C GLY A 302 3.97 -0.69 -11.02
N ALA A 303 2.65 -0.58 -10.91
CA ALA A 303 1.79 -0.21 -12.03
C ALA A 303 2.10 1.20 -12.57
N ALA A 304 2.50 2.13 -11.71
CA ALA A 304 2.87 3.48 -12.13
C ALA A 304 4.04 3.49 -13.14
N PRO A 305 5.17 2.80 -12.90
CA PRO A 305 6.26 2.70 -13.86
C PRO A 305 6.10 1.64 -14.96
N PHE A 306 5.43 0.51 -14.67
CA PHE A 306 5.47 -0.65 -15.58
C PHE A 306 4.13 -0.93 -16.29
N GLY A 307 3.06 -0.23 -15.90
CA GLY A 307 1.74 -0.45 -16.45
C GLY A 307 0.98 -1.59 -15.79
N PHE A 308 -0.23 -1.84 -16.28
CA PHE A 308 -1.14 -2.84 -15.73
C PHE A 308 -0.58 -4.27 -15.85
N ASN A 309 -0.57 -4.99 -14.73
CA ASN A 309 -0.11 -6.39 -14.71
C ASN A 309 -1.27 -7.36 -14.98
N THR A 310 -1.17 -8.12 -16.07
CA THR A 310 -2.20 -9.04 -16.55
C THR A 310 -2.10 -10.45 -15.96
N SER A 311 -1.17 -10.72 -15.03
CA SER A 311 -0.98 -12.05 -14.43
C SER A 311 -2.28 -12.55 -13.80
N PRO A 312 -2.74 -13.79 -14.15
CA PRO A 312 -4.06 -14.26 -13.74
C PRO A 312 -4.19 -14.59 -12.24
N GLU A 313 -3.07 -14.76 -11.55
CA GLU A 313 -3.04 -15.00 -10.11
C GLU A 313 -3.32 -13.75 -9.26
N LEU A 314 -3.14 -12.57 -9.84
CA LEU A 314 -3.39 -11.31 -9.13
C LEU A 314 -4.89 -11.07 -8.94
N THR A 315 -5.27 -10.76 -7.72
CA THR A 315 -6.68 -10.47 -7.35
C THR A 315 -6.97 -8.98 -7.32
N VAL A 316 -5.94 -8.16 -7.34
CA VAL A 316 -6.02 -6.69 -7.35
C VAL A 316 -5.60 -6.15 -8.71
N ALA A 317 -6.34 -5.17 -9.19
CA ALA A 317 -6.01 -4.38 -10.37
C ALA A 317 -5.22 -3.13 -9.92
N GLU A 318 -3.90 -3.18 -10.04
CA GLU A 318 -3.04 -2.02 -9.78
C GLU A 318 -2.98 -1.12 -11.00
N VAL A 319 -3.09 0.20 -10.77
CA VAL A 319 -3.00 1.22 -11.81
C VAL A 319 -2.19 2.42 -11.31
N GLY A 320 -1.49 3.13 -12.20
CA GLY A 320 -0.70 4.29 -11.79
C GLY A 320 -0.45 5.29 -12.92
N PRO A 321 -0.27 6.60 -12.59
CA PRO A 321 -0.32 7.68 -13.57
C PRO A 321 0.95 7.89 -14.38
N GLY A 322 2.04 7.26 -14.01
CA GLY A 322 3.40 7.49 -14.51
C GLY A 322 4.39 7.56 -13.36
N PHE A 323 5.65 7.78 -13.64
CA PHE A 323 6.71 7.67 -12.64
C PHE A 323 7.89 8.58 -12.96
N LYS A 324 8.51 9.16 -11.94
CA LYS A 324 9.71 10.01 -12.08
C LYS A 324 10.68 9.75 -10.95
N ASN A 325 11.82 9.13 -11.25
CA ASN A 325 12.87 8.96 -10.24
C ASN A 325 14.27 9.37 -10.69
N THR A 326 14.44 9.87 -11.91
CA THR A 326 15.76 10.28 -12.41
C THR A 326 16.44 11.34 -11.55
N GLN A 327 15.68 12.12 -10.78
CA GLN A 327 16.22 13.09 -9.84
C GLN A 327 16.98 12.45 -8.65
N TYR A 328 16.69 11.21 -8.30
CA TYR A 328 17.39 10.49 -7.23
C TYR A 328 18.64 9.76 -7.71
N CYS A 329 18.88 9.80 -9.00
CA CYS A 329 19.99 9.10 -9.63
C CYS A 329 21.30 9.88 -9.51
N THR A 330 22.16 9.48 -8.62
CA THR A 330 23.42 10.15 -8.31
C THR A 330 24.59 9.61 -9.16
N GLY A 331 24.44 9.54 -10.49
CA GLY A 331 25.58 9.39 -11.42
C GLY A 331 26.27 8.03 -11.48
N GLY A 332 25.65 6.98 -10.94
CA GLY A 332 26.08 5.58 -11.12
C GLY A 332 25.25 4.85 -12.18
N PRO A 333 25.64 3.67 -12.64
CA PRO A 333 24.83 2.82 -13.51
C PRO A 333 23.68 2.17 -12.68
N GLU A 334 22.84 3.01 -12.10
CA GLU A 334 21.68 2.54 -11.34
C GLU A 334 20.65 1.99 -12.34
N ARG A 335 20.36 0.70 -12.22
CA ARG A 335 19.52 -0.05 -13.17
C ARG A 335 18.08 0.45 -13.28
N ASN A 336 17.65 1.31 -12.37
CA ASN A 336 16.25 1.71 -12.23
C ASN A 336 16.06 3.23 -12.33
N CYS A 337 16.93 3.91 -13.06
CA CYS A 337 16.92 5.35 -13.26
C CYS A 337 16.16 5.67 -14.55
N PHE A 338 14.87 5.84 -14.45
CA PHE A 338 14.03 6.16 -15.60
C PHE A 338 12.77 6.91 -15.19
N ASP A 339 12.22 7.65 -16.12
CA ASP A 339 10.92 8.30 -15.98
C ASP A 339 9.92 7.67 -16.94
N VAL A 340 8.67 7.59 -16.53
CA VAL A 340 7.53 7.23 -17.37
C VAL A 340 6.58 8.43 -17.45
N ASP A 341 6.44 8.96 -18.66
CA ASP A 341 5.61 10.12 -18.94
C ASP A 341 4.13 9.77 -18.73
N ARG A 342 3.40 10.64 -18.04
CA ARG A 342 1.96 10.52 -17.81
C ARG A 342 1.13 10.68 -19.08
N GLN A 343 1.72 11.20 -20.17
CA GLN A 343 1.08 11.42 -21.48
C GLN A 343 -0.23 12.22 -21.38
N GLY A 344 -0.23 13.25 -20.54
CA GLY A 344 -1.45 14.02 -20.28
C GLY A 344 -2.61 13.24 -19.67
N GLY A 345 -2.31 12.14 -18.97
CA GLY A 345 -3.27 11.23 -18.34
C GLY A 345 -3.57 9.97 -19.15
N ALA A 346 -3.12 9.88 -20.42
CA ALA A 346 -3.43 8.73 -21.28
C ALA A 346 -2.82 7.43 -20.76
N TRP A 347 -1.63 7.48 -20.14
CA TRP A 347 -1.00 6.33 -19.50
C TRP A 347 -1.85 5.74 -18.39
N TYR A 348 -2.39 6.59 -17.52
CA TYR A 348 -3.26 6.18 -16.43
C TYR A 348 -4.61 5.68 -16.94
N GLU A 349 -5.22 6.39 -17.89
CA GLU A 349 -6.50 6.02 -18.47
C GLU A 349 -6.46 4.66 -19.15
N GLN A 350 -5.36 4.32 -19.83
CA GLN A 350 -5.19 3.01 -20.44
C GLN A 350 -5.21 1.90 -19.38
N GLN A 351 -4.51 2.07 -18.28
CA GLN A 351 -4.47 1.09 -17.20
C GLN A 351 -5.83 0.94 -16.50
N LEU A 352 -6.56 2.04 -16.31
CA LEU A 352 -7.91 2.01 -15.78
C LEU A 352 -8.86 1.20 -16.67
N LYS A 353 -8.77 1.32 -17.99
CA LYS A 353 -9.51 0.48 -18.95
C LYS A 353 -9.16 -0.99 -18.82
N GLU A 354 -7.88 -1.30 -18.68
CA GLU A 354 -7.41 -2.67 -18.48
C GLU A 354 -7.87 -3.25 -17.15
N ALA A 355 -7.87 -2.44 -16.09
CA ALA A 355 -8.37 -2.81 -14.76
C ALA A 355 -9.86 -3.17 -14.81
N VAL A 356 -10.71 -2.34 -15.42
CA VAL A 356 -12.13 -2.64 -15.62
C VAL A 356 -12.33 -3.91 -16.45
N ALA A 357 -11.59 -4.05 -17.55
CA ALA A 357 -11.69 -5.22 -18.42
C ALA A 357 -11.22 -6.53 -17.75
N SER A 358 -10.35 -6.44 -16.75
CA SER A 358 -9.83 -7.60 -16.03
C SER A 358 -10.87 -8.33 -15.19
N GLY A 359 -11.94 -7.63 -14.79
CA GLY A 359 -12.97 -8.15 -13.89
C GLY A 359 -12.49 -8.39 -12.45
N ARG A 360 -11.31 -7.92 -12.06
CA ARG A 360 -10.84 -8.00 -10.67
C ARG A 360 -11.69 -7.10 -9.78
N HIS A 361 -12.02 -7.60 -8.58
CA HIS A 361 -12.94 -6.92 -7.67
C HIS A 361 -12.28 -5.79 -6.86
N LEU A 362 -10.97 -5.80 -6.73
CA LEU A 362 -10.22 -4.75 -6.05
C LEU A 362 -9.40 -3.96 -7.06
N LEU A 363 -9.58 -2.64 -7.06
CA LEU A 363 -8.76 -1.69 -7.80
C LEU A 363 -7.96 -0.85 -6.81
N ALA A 364 -6.63 -0.73 -7.00
CA ALA A 364 -5.78 0.13 -6.21
C ALA A 364 -4.95 1.06 -7.11
N ALA A 365 -4.94 2.34 -6.77
CA ALA A 365 -4.19 3.35 -7.51
C ALA A 365 -2.88 3.70 -6.79
N GLU A 366 -1.77 3.57 -7.51
CA GLU A 366 -0.42 3.98 -7.10
C GLU A 366 -0.16 5.40 -7.64
N THR A 367 -0.18 6.42 -6.81
CA THR A 367 -0.51 6.56 -5.40
C THR A 367 -1.43 7.78 -5.22
N TRP A 368 -1.96 8.04 -4.02
CA TRP A 368 -2.70 9.27 -3.83
C TRP A 368 -1.79 10.50 -3.93
N ASN A 369 -0.66 10.49 -3.22
CA ASN A 369 0.15 11.70 -3.05
C ASN A 369 1.67 11.45 -2.88
N GLU A 370 2.25 10.45 -3.54
CA GLU A 370 3.71 10.32 -3.57
C GLU A 370 4.31 11.29 -4.61
N PHE A 371 4.40 12.56 -4.19
CA PHE A 371 4.91 13.64 -5.05
C PHE A 371 6.36 13.46 -5.45
N SER A 372 7.14 12.77 -4.63
CA SER A 372 8.57 12.60 -4.86
C SER A 372 8.87 11.70 -6.04
N GLU A 373 7.96 10.77 -6.34
CA GLU A 373 8.07 9.85 -7.46
C GLU A 373 7.13 10.22 -8.62
N GLY A 374 6.38 11.32 -8.47
CA GLY A 374 5.45 11.76 -9.49
C GLY A 374 4.38 10.70 -9.80
N THR A 375 3.93 9.95 -8.80
CA THR A 375 2.87 8.95 -8.91
C THR A 375 1.54 9.42 -8.33
N ASP A 376 1.47 10.68 -7.91
CA ASP A 376 0.30 11.27 -7.29
C ASP A 376 -0.89 11.40 -8.25
N ILE A 377 -2.09 11.11 -7.75
CA ILE A 377 -3.38 11.30 -8.45
C ILE A 377 -4.27 12.36 -7.79
N GLN A 378 -3.88 12.89 -6.63
CA GLN A 378 -4.61 13.96 -5.97
C GLN A 378 -4.64 15.25 -6.80
N GLU A 379 -5.43 16.22 -6.35
CA GLU A 379 -5.41 17.56 -6.93
C GLU A 379 -4.06 18.24 -6.73
N THR A 380 -3.48 18.75 -7.82
CA THR A 380 -2.23 19.52 -7.80
C THR A 380 -2.34 20.78 -8.63
N VAL A 381 -1.42 21.72 -8.42
CA VAL A 381 -1.33 22.94 -9.26
C VAL A 381 -1.07 22.58 -10.73
N GLN A 382 -0.33 21.49 -10.98
CA GLN A 382 0.10 21.07 -12.32
C GLN A 382 -1.01 20.36 -13.09
N THR A 383 -1.82 19.55 -12.42
CA THR A 383 -2.79 18.65 -13.08
C THR A 383 -4.25 18.98 -12.75
N GLY A 384 -4.48 19.88 -11.77
CA GLY A 384 -5.83 20.11 -11.25
C GLY A 384 -6.45 18.80 -10.76
N ARG A 385 -7.71 18.61 -11.04
CA ARG A 385 -8.48 17.41 -10.65
C ARG A 385 -8.50 16.28 -11.69
N GLN A 386 -7.68 16.38 -12.73
CA GLN A 386 -7.73 15.46 -13.88
C GLN A 386 -7.73 13.97 -13.48
N TYR A 387 -6.84 13.58 -12.56
CA TYR A 387 -6.70 12.18 -12.15
C TYR A 387 -7.83 11.73 -11.23
N ILE A 388 -8.36 12.62 -10.38
CA ILE A 388 -9.56 12.38 -9.58
C ILE A 388 -10.75 12.07 -10.50
N ASP A 389 -10.97 12.90 -11.53
CA ASP A 389 -12.08 12.74 -12.48
C ASP A 389 -11.93 11.49 -13.33
N LEU A 390 -10.70 11.14 -13.75
CA LEU A 390 -10.40 9.90 -14.45
C LEU A 390 -10.71 8.69 -13.55
N THR A 391 -10.21 8.70 -12.32
CA THR A 391 -10.46 7.64 -11.34
C THR A 391 -11.96 7.46 -11.13
N ARG A 392 -12.69 8.55 -10.89
CA ARG A 392 -14.14 8.52 -10.68
C ARG A 392 -14.87 7.84 -11.83
N ARG A 393 -14.57 8.25 -13.05
CA ARG A 393 -15.22 7.69 -14.25
C ARG A 393 -15.06 6.17 -14.34
N TYR A 394 -13.85 5.66 -14.13
CA TYR A 394 -13.58 4.23 -14.26
C TYR A 394 -13.99 3.41 -13.04
N VAL A 395 -14.00 4.00 -11.87
CA VAL A 395 -14.59 3.37 -10.67
C VAL A 395 -16.11 3.22 -10.84
N ASP A 396 -16.79 4.23 -11.40
CA ASP A 396 -18.21 4.13 -11.70
C ASP A 396 -18.50 3.04 -12.76
N GLU A 397 -17.65 2.93 -13.78
CA GLU A 397 -17.75 1.86 -14.77
C GLU A 397 -17.52 0.48 -14.13
N LEU A 398 -16.47 0.35 -13.32
CA LEU A 398 -16.15 -0.87 -12.57
C LEU A 398 -17.33 -1.33 -11.71
N LYS A 399 -17.99 -0.40 -11.04
CA LYS A 399 -19.14 -0.66 -10.17
C LYS A 399 -20.47 -0.75 -10.92
N GLY A 400 -20.45 -0.61 -12.25
CA GLY A 400 -21.66 -0.65 -13.07
C GLY A 400 -22.58 0.58 -12.92
N LEU A 401 -22.04 1.68 -12.41
CA LEU A 401 -22.79 2.92 -12.16
C LEU A 401 -22.86 3.85 -13.37
N SER A 402 -22.05 3.60 -14.40
CA SER A 402 -21.93 4.47 -15.58
C SER A 402 -23.07 4.33 -16.61
N GLY A 403 -24.09 3.52 -16.33
CA GLY A 403 -25.23 3.29 -17.23
C GLY A 403 -26.60 3.76 -16.73
N ALA A 404 -26.72 4.30 -15.53
CA ALA A 404 -28.02 4.60 -14.90
C ALA A 404 -28.49 6.06 -15.07
N ALA A 405 -27.72 6.93 -15.73
CA ALA A 405 -28.02 8.37 -15.77
C ALA A 405 -28.72 8.87 -17.05
N THR A 406 -29.13 7.97 -17.96
CA THR A 406 -29.80 8.39 -19.22
C THR A 406 -31.03 7.56 -19.56
N VAL A 407 -31.96 7.41 -18.65
CA VAL A 407 -33.38 7.15 -19.00
C VAL A 407 -34.26 7.75 -17.94
N THR A 408 -34.54 9.05 -18.05
CA THR A 408 -35.81 9.62 -17.61
C THR A 408 -36.15 10.72 -18.62
N GLU A 409 -36.93 10.39 -19.59
CA GLU A 409 -37.96 11.30 -20.07
C GLU A 409 -39.21 11.10 -19.22
#